data_636e73e557661169b0ec5375626f770e
#
_entry.id   636e73e557661169b0ec5375626f770e
#
_cell.length_a   1.000
_cell.length_b   1.000
_cell.length_c   1.000
_cell.angle_alpha   90.00
_cell.angle_beta   90.00
_cell.angle_gamma   90.00
#
_symmetry.space_group_name_H-M   'P 1'
#
loop_
_entity.id
_entity.type
_entity.pdbx_description
1 polymer ?
#
loop_
_entity_poly.entity_id
_entity_poly.type
_entity_poly.pdbx_seq_one_letter_code
_entity_poly.pdbx_strand_id
1 'polypeptide(L)'
;MHNPPSTALEAVWETMVETTHSAEAALDRLGLTLATAYALWAIDPVEAPPTMGVMAQRLRCAASSLTFISDRLVKLDYVTRTEDPPNRRYRVLSLTDAGRATRHEVIDALTHASPVSRLSPQDQQQLVRLLGKALQPEH
;
A
#
# COMPACT_ATOMS: atom_id res chain seq x y z
N MET A 1 -13.60 21.21 -17.66
CA MET A 1 -14.45 20.01 -17.55
C MET A 1 -13.70 18.80 -18.03
N HIS A 2 -13.60 17.81 -17.20
CA HIS A 2 -12.91 16.59 -17.53
C HIS A 2 -13.84 15.66 -18.30
N ASN A 3 -13.41 15.18 -19.46
CA ASN A 3 -14.22 14.19 -20.18
C ASN A 3 -14.20 12.86 -19.43
N PRO A 4 -15.33 12.13 -19.41
CA PRO A 4 -15.32 10.80 -18.82
C PRO A 4 -14.35 9.87 -19.57
N PRO A 5 -13.71 8.92 -18.86
CA PRO A 5 -12.77 8.01 -19.52
C PRO A 5 -13.50 7.18 -20.58
N SER A 6 -12.85 6.99 -21.72
CA SER A 6 -13.42 6.25 -22.84
C SER A 6 -12.90 4.82 -22.94
N THR A 7 -11.81 4.51 -22.24
CA THR A 7 -11.22 3.16 -22.21
C THR A 7 -11.04 2.68 -20.78
N ALA A 8 -10.96 1.37 -20.59
CA ALA A 8 -10.69 0.78 -19.28
C ALA A 8 -9.35 1.25 -18.72
N LEU A 9 -8.33 1.37 -19.58
CA LEU A 9 -7.02 1.86 -19.14
C LEU A 9 -7.07 3.30 -18.64
N GLU A 10 -7.76 4.18 -19.37
CA GLU A 10 -7.95 5.57 -18.93
C GLU A 10 -8.68 5.62 -17.59
N ALA A 11 -9.72 4.81 -17.42
CA ALA A 11 -10.50 4.78 -16.19
C ALA A 11 -9.64 4.35 -14.98
N VAL A 12 -8.83 3.31 -15.16
CA VAL A 12 -7.91 2.84 -14.12
C VAL A 12 -6.87 3.91 -13.80
N TRP A 13 -6.26 4.49 -14.83
CA TRP A 13 -5.22 5.51 -14.66
C TRP A 13 -5.74 6.75 -13.93
N GLU A 14 -6.87 7.29 -14.35
CA GLU A 14 -7.47 8.48 -13.73
C GLU A 14 -7.89 8.20 -12.29
N THR A 15 -8.44 7.02 -12.01
CA THR A 15 -8.81 6.62 -10.66
C THR A 15 -7.58 6.59 -9.75
N MET A 16 -6.48 6.04 -10.24
CA MET A 16 -5.22 5.99 -9.52
C MET A 16 -4.67 7.40 -9.26
N VAL A 17 -4.64 8.25 -10.28
CA VAL A 17 -4.14 9.62 -10.18
C VAL A 17 -4.97 10.42 -9.18
N GLU A 18 -6.29 10.38 -9.29
CA GLU A 18 -7.18 11.10 -8.37
C GLU A 18 -7.05 10.60 -6.93
N THR A 19 -6.98 9.28 -6.74
CA THR A 19 -6.80 8.68 -5.42
C THR A 19 -5.51 9.16 -4.76
N THR A 20 -4.39 9.08 -5.48
CA THR A 20 -3.07 9.44 -4.92
C THR A 20 -2.95 10.94 -4.68
N HIS A 21 -3.44 11.76 -5.62
CA HIS A 21 -3.39 13.21 -5.48
C HIS A 21 -4.22 13.68 -4.28
N SER A 22 -5.44 13.16 -4.14
CA SER A 22 -6.35 13.58 -3.06
C SER A 22 -5.89 13.08 -1.69
N ALA A 23 -5.08 12.04 -1.64
CA ALA A 23 -4.55 11.50 -0.39
C ALA A 23 -3.27 12.19 0.10
N GLU A 24 -2.59 12.97 -0.76
CA GLU A 24 -1.28 13.56 -0.44
C GLU A 24 -1.25 14.32 0.88
N ALA A 25 -2.22 15.20 1.10
CA ALA A 25 -2.26 16.01 2.32
C ALA A 25 -2.39 15.16 3.58
N ALA A 26 -3.19 14.09 3.53
CA ALA A 26 -3.36 13.18 4.64
C ALA A 26 -2.08 12.37 4.91
N LEU A 27 -1.40 11.92 3.84
CA LEU A 27 -0.15 11.19 3.96
C LEU A 27 0.96 12.09 4.51
N ASP A 28 1.04 13.34 4.06
CA ASP A 28 2.01 14.32 4.56
C ASP A 28 1.89 14.52 6.06
N ARG A 29 0.66 14.61 6.58
CA ARG A 29 0.43 14.74 8.02
C ARG A 29 0.93 13.54 8.82
N LEU A 30 1.00 12.37 8.21
CA LEU A 30 1.53 11.15 8.82
C LEU A 30 3.04 11.00 8.61
N GLY A 31 3.66 11.93 7.90
CA GLY A 31 5.08 11.89 7.56
C GLY A 31 5.41 10.92 6.42
N LEU A 32 4.39 10.53 5.64
CA LEU A 32 4.52 9.49 4.63
C LEU A 32 4.50 10.06 3.22
N THR A 33 5.27 9.41 2.35
CA THR A 33 5.12 9.49 0.89
C THR A 33 4.20 8.35 0.43
N LEU A 34 3.82 8.35 -0.83
CA LEU A 34 3.04 7.23 -1.40
C LEU A 34 3.80 5.90 -1.26
N ALA A 35 5.11 5.91 -1.51
CA ALA A 35 5.93 4.70 -1.41
C ALA A 35 5.96 4.13 0.01
N THR A 36 6.18 4.98 1.02
CA THR A 36 6.21 4.53 2.41
C THR A 36 4.82 4.14 2.92
N ALA A 37 3.78 4.82 2.48
CA ALA A 37 2.39 4.46 2.80
C ALA A 37 2.03 3.09 2.23
N TYR A 38 2.42 2.83 0.97
CA TYR A 38 2.17 1.53 0.34
C TYR A 38 2.94 0.41 1.05
N ALA A 39 4.18 0.66 1.45
CA ALA A 39 4.97 -0.30 2.22
C ALA A 39 4.30 -0.63 3.56
N LEU A 40 3.84 0.39 4.27
CA LEU A 40 3.14 0.21 5.54
C LEU A 40 1.86 -0.61 5.36
N TRP A 41 1.09 -0.31 4.32
CA TRP A 41 -0.12 -1.06 3.98
C TRP A 41 0.18 -2.52 3.65
N ALA A 42 1.30 -2.80 2.97
CA ALA A 42 1.68 -4.14 2.54
C ALA A 42 2.05 -5.09 3.69
N ILE A 43 2.24 -4.57 4.90
CA ILE A 43 2.49 -5.40 6.09
C ILE A 43 1.15 -5.70 6.75
N ASP A 44 0.67 -6.94 6.60
CA ASP A 44 -0.58 -7.37 7.23
C ASP A 44 -0.34 -7.62 8.73
N PRO A 45 -1.06 -6.93 9.63
CA PRO A 45 -0.87 -7.10 11.07
C PRO A 45 -1.29 -8.47 11.61
N VAL A 46 -2.05 -9.23 10.84
CA VAL A 46 -2.53 -10.58 11.23
C VAL A 46 -1.54 -11.68 10.86
N GLU A 47 -0.75 -11.46 9.81
CA GLU A 47 0.24 -12.43 9.35
C GLU A 47 1.54 -12.33 10.17
N ALA A 48 2.36 -13.39 10.09
CA ALA A 48 3.74 -13.32 10.59
C ALA A 48 4.49 -12.19 9.86
N PRO A 49 5.39 -11.46 10.55
CA PRO A 49 6.10 -10.36 9.92
C PRO A 49 6.83 -10.80 8.66
N PRO A 50 6.69 -10.06 7.53
CA PRO A 50 7.33 -10.42 6.27
C PRO A 50 8.83 -10.15 6.33
N THR A 51 9.60 -11.00 5.64
CA THR A 51 11.02 -10.74 5.43
C THR A 51 11.23 -9.56 4.48
N MET A 52 12.41 -8.97 4.50
CA MET A 52 12.78 -7.91 3.55
C MET A 52 12.63 -8.38 2.09
N GLY A 53 13.00 -9.64 1.81
CA GLY A 53 12.83 -10.21 0.46
C GLY A 53 11.37 -10.31 0.03
N VAL A 54 10.50 -10.76 0.92
CA VAL A 54 9.06 -10.81 0.65
C VAL A 54 8.49 -9.41 0.43
N MET A 55 8.91 -8.44 1.23
CA MET A 55 8.48 -7.04 1.06
C MET A 55 8.94 -6.46 -0.28
N ALA A 56 10.18 -6.73 -0.70
CA ALA A 56 10.66 -6.27 -2.00
C ALA A 56 9.81 -6.82 -3.15
N GLN A 57 9.40 -8.09 -3.06
CA GLN A 57 8.49 -8.69 -4.04
C GLN A 57 7.11 -8.04 -4.02
N ARG A 58 6.53 -7.82 -2.84
CA ARG A 58 5.21 -7.17 -2.70
C ARG A 58 5.21 -5.76 -3.28
N LEU A 59 6.27 -5.01 -3.04
CA LEU A 59 6.40 -3.63 -3.50
C LEU A 59 6.96 -3.53 -4.91
N ARG A 60 7.41 -4.64 -5.49
CA ARG A 60 8.03 -4.70 -6.82
C ARG A 60 9.17 -3.69 -6.95
N CYS A 61 10.03 -3.65 -5.94
CA CYS A 61 11.16 -2.71 -5.90
C CYS A 61 12.47 -3.45 -5.66
N ALA A 62 13.57 -2.76 -5.94
CA ALA A 62 14.91 -3.26 -5.65
C ALA A 62 15.17 -3.28 -4.14
N ALA A 63 16.10 -4.13 -3.70
CA ALA A 63 16.48 -4.24 -2.30
C ALA A 63 16.97 -2.91 -1.72
N SER A 64 17.70 -2.11 -2.51
CA SER A 64 18.20 -0.79 -2.09
C SER A 64 17.05 0.19 -1.84
N SER A 65 16.03 0.19 -2.70
CA SER A 65 14.83 1.02 -2.52
C SER A 65 14.07 0.63 -1.26
N LEU A 66 13.94 -0.66 -1.01
CA LEU A 66 13.26 -1.16 0.19
C LEU A 66 14.04 -0.79 1.46
N THR A 67 15.36 -0.86 1.44
CA THR A 67 16.19 -0.43 2.57
C THR A 67 15.90 1.03 2.91
N PHE A 68 15.87 1.91 1.90
CA PHE A 68 15.54 3.33 2.08
C PHE A 68 14.14 3.51 2.68
N ILE A 69 13.16 2.83 2.10
CA ILE A 69 11.75 2.89 2.56
C ILE A 69 11.64 2.39 4.01
N SER A 70 12.25 1.25 4.32
CA SER A 70 12.19 0.67 5.66
C SER A 70 12.92 1.53 6.69
N ASP A 71 14.06 2.13 6.34
CA ASP A 71 14.78 3.05 7.21
C ASP A 71 13.89 4.24 7.58
N ARG A 72 13.15 4.77 6.62
CA ARG A 72 12.22 5.87 6.87
C ARG A 72 11.10 5.46 7.83
N LEU A 73 10.52 4.28 7.63
CA LEU A 73 9.45 3.76 8.50
C LEU A 73 9.95 3.46 9.92
N VAL A 74 11.19 2.98 10.06
CA VAL A 74 11.83 2.79 11.35
C VAL A 74 12.03 4.13 12.05
N LYS A 75 12.50 5.14 11.34
CA LYS A 75 12.72 6.48 11.87
C LYS A 75 11.42 7.12 12.36
N LEU A 76 10.30 6.85 11.69
CA LEU A 76 8.97 7.32 12.09
C LEU A 76 8.38 6.47 13.23
N ASP A 77 9.04 5.42 13.65
CA ASP A 77 8.59 4.47 14.68
C ASP A 77 7.31 3.71 14.28
N TYR A 78 7.12 3.48 13.00
CA TYR A 78 5.98 2.70 12.50
C TYR A 78 6.31 1.22 12.33
N VAL A 79 7.57 0.88 12.16
CA VAL A 79 8.04 -0.51 12.05
C VAL A 79 9.32 -0.71 12.84
N THR A 80 9.58 -1.96 13.20
CA THR A 80 10.88 -2.42 13.67
C THR A 80 11.45 -3.40 12.66
N ARG A 81 12.78 -3.43 12.55
CA ARG A 81 13.49 -4.36 11.69
C ARG A 81 14.32 -5.29 12.57
N THR A 82 13.93 -6.55 12.65
CA THR A 82 14.54 -7.54 13.54
C THR A 82 14.94 -8.79 12.76
N GLU A 83 15.70 -9.67 13.40
CA GLU A 83 16.04 -10.95 12.81
C GLU A 83 14.80 -11.85 12.73
N ASP A 84 14.72 -12.63 11.64
CA ASP A 84 13.66 -13.63 11.49
C ASP A 84 13.93 -14.80 12.46
N PRO A 85 13.01 -15.13 13.40
CA PRO A 85 13.25 -16.21 14.36
C PRO A 85 13.60 -17.55 13.74
N PRO A 86 12.95 -18.02 12.64
CA PRO A 86 13.33 -19.27 11.99
C PRO A 86 14.69 -19.22 11.28
N ASN A 87 15.10 -18.04 10.79
CA ASN A 87 16.36 -17.90 10.07
C ASN A 87 16.99 -16.54 10.29
N ARG A 88 17.97 -16.46 11.19
CA ARG A 88 18.63 -15.23 11.62
C ARG A 88 19.40 -14.49 10.52
N ARG A 89 19.57 -15.10 9.34
CA ARG A 89 20.18 -14.43 8.18
C ARG A 89 19.24 -13.41 7.55
N TYR A 90 17.94 -13.55 7.77
CA TYR A 90 16.93 -12.65 7.22
C TYR A 90 16.45 -11.67 8.26
N ARG A 91 16.05 -10.50 7.80
CA ARG A 91 15.38 -9.48 8.61
C ARG A 91 13.90 -9.48 8.28
N VAL A 92 13.09 -9.23 9.29
CA VAL A 92 11.64 -9.05 9.13
C VAL A 92 11.25 -7.63 9.52
N LEU A 93 10.18 -7.15 8.92
CA LEU A 93 9.54 -5.87 9.27
C LEU A 93 8.28 -6.16 10.06
N SER A 94 8.24 -5.64 11.29
CA SER A 94 7.09 -5.75 12.17
C SER A 94 6.48 -4.39 12.42
N LEU A 95 5.15 -4.30 12.39
CA LEU A 95 4.46 -3.08 12.75
C LEU A 95 4.59 -2.83 14.27
N THR A 96 4.88 -1.59 14.64
CA THR A 96 4.72 -1.12 16.01
C THR A 96 3.24 -0.84 16.28
N ASP A 97 2.87 -0.55 17.52
CA ASP A 97 1.49 -0.11 17.82
C ASP A 97 1.16 1.18 17.07
N ALA A 98 2.09 2.13 17.01
CA ALA A 98 1.93 3.34 16.20
C ALA A 98 1.80 2.99 14.71
N GLY A 99 2.57 2.02 14.22
CA GLY A 99 2.50 1.56 12.84
C GLY A 99 1.15 0.95 12.49
N ARG A 100 0.57 0.15 13.38
CA ARG A 100 -0.78 -0.42 13.18
C ARG A 100 -1.83 0.67 13.10
N ALA A 101 -1.79 1.63 14.00
CA ALA A 101 -2.72 2.77 14.01
C ALA A 101 -2.57 3.61 12.74
N THR A 102 -1.34 3.91 12.36
CA THR A 102 -1.05 4.71 11.15
C THR A 102 -1.44 3.97 9.88
N ARG A 103 -1.20 2.66 9.81
CA ARG A 103 -1.65 1.82 8.69
C ARG A 103 -3.17 1.93 8.51
N HIS A 104 -3.92 1.88 9.59
CA HIS A 104 -5.37 2.04 9.55
C HIS A 104 -5.77 3.42 9.01
N GLU A 105 -5.10 4.47 9.47
CA GLU A 105 -5.33 5.84 8.96
C GLU A 105 -4.99 5.98 7.48
N VAL A 106 -3.92 5.32 7.01
CA VAL A 106 -3.55 5.29 5.58
C VAL A 106 -4.67 4.65 4.75
N ILE A 107 -5.17 3.49 5.19
CA ILE A 107 -6.25 2.79 4.49
C ILE A 107 -7.49 3.66 4.44
N ASP A 108 -7.87 4.28 5.56
CA ASP A 108 -9.03 5.18 5.61
C ASP A 108 -8.84 6.38 4.68
N ALA A 109 -7.67 7.03 4.71
CA ALA A 109 -7.38 8.19 3.87
C ALA A 109 -7.47 7.84 2.38
N LEU A 110 -6.88 6.73 1.97
CA LEU A 110 -6.94 6.28 0.57
C LEU A 110 -8.35 5.87 0.17
N THR A 111 -9.07 5.19 1.04
CA THR A 111 -10.46 4.79 0.78
C THR A 111 -11.36 6.01 0.55
N HIS A 112 -11.26 7.02 1.41
CA HIS A 112 -12.07 8.23 1.29
C HIS A 112 -11.63 9.11 0.11
N ALA A 113 -10.33 9.12 -0.22
CA ALA A 113 -9.80 9.92 -1.33
C ALA A 113 -10.14 9.30 -2.69
N SER A 114 -10.35 7.99 -2.75
CA SER A 114 -10.57 7.29 -4.00
C SER A 114 -11.96 7.53 -4.58
N PRO A 115 -12.09 7.82 -5.89
CA PRO A 115 -13.39 7.87 -6.56
C PRO A 115 -14.18 6.57 -6.45
N VAL A 116 -13.51 5.44 -6.20
CA VAL A 116 -14.15 4.13 -6.00
C VAL A 116 -15.13 4.18 -4.83
N SER A 117 -14.89 5.03 -3.84
CA SER A 117 -15.81 5.21 -2.70
C SER A 117 -17.21 5.71 -3.10
N ARG A 118 -17.34 6.32 -4.29
CA ARG A 118 -18.62 6.82 -4.81
C ARG A 118 -19.49 5.72 -5.40
N LEU A 119 -18.90 4.54 -5.66
CA LEU A 119 -19.63 3.39 -6.20
C LEU A 119 -20.45 2.71 -5.10
N SER A 120 -21.57 2.09 -5.50
CA SER A 120 -22.33 1.23 -4.60
C SER A 120 -21.46 0.04 -4.13
N PRO A 121 -21.78 -0.58 -2.96
CA PRO A 121 -21.06 -1.79 -2.53
C PRO A 121 -21.07 -2.90 -3.59
N GLN A 122 -22.16 -3.05 -4.33
CA GLN A 122 -22.28 -4.05 -5.39
C GLN A 122 -21.34 -3.76 -6.56
N ASP A 123 -21.27 -2.48 -6.98
CA ASP A 123 -20.37 -2.07 -8.05
C ASP A 123 -18.91 -2.21 -7.62
N GLN A 124 -18.59 -1.91 -6.36
CA GLN A 124 -17.24 -2.13 -5.83
C GLN A 124 -16.85 -3.61 -5.87
N GLN A 125 -17.76 -4.51 -5.49
CA GLN A 125 -17.51 -5.95 -5.56
C GLN A 125 -17.29 -6.42 -7.00
N GLN A 126 -18.05 -5.89 -7.94
CA GLN A 126 -17.87 -6.18 -9.37
C GLN A 126 -16.51 -5.69 -9.86
N LEU A 127 -16.09 -4.50 -9.44
CA LEU A 127 -14.78 -3.96 -9.78
C LEU A 127 -13.65 -4.85 -9.23
N VAL A 128 -13.76 -5.30 -7.99
CA VAL A 128 -12.79 -6.24 -7.38
C VAL A 128 -12.70 -7.52 -8.22
N ARG A 129 -13.84 -8.06 -8.65
CA ARG A 129 -13.88 -9.27 -9.46
C ARG A 129 -13.20 -9.06 -10.82
N LEU A 130 -13.51 -7.95 -11.48
CA LEU A 130 -12.96 -7.66 -12.82
C LEU A 130 -11.45 -7.39 -12.76
N LEU A 131 -11.01 -6.54 -11.84
CA LEU A 131 -9.58 -6.25 -11.69
C LEU A 131 -8.81 -7.45 -11.16
N GLY A 132 -9.43 -8.25 -10.29
CA GLY A 132 -8.84 -9.49 -9.80
C GLY A 132 -8.54 -10.47 -10.94
N LYS A 133 -9.44 -10.58 -11.91
CA LYS A 133 -9.20 -11.39 -13.11
C LYS A 133 -8.01 -10.84 -13.93
N ALA A 134 -7.95 -9.53 -14.10
CA ALA A 134 -6.88 -8.88 -14.86
C ALA A 134 -5.50 -9.05 -14.19
N LEU A 135 -5.47 -9.12 -12.86
CA LEU A 135 -4.24 -9.23 -12.08
C LEU A 135 -3.76 -10.68 -11.88
N GLN A 136 -4.53 -11.67 -12.32
CA GLN A 136 -4.07 -13.06 -12.24
C GLN A 136 -2.91 -13.26 -13.20
N PRO A 137 -1.82 -13.93 -12.76
CA PRO A 137 -0.72 -14.21 -13.66
C PRO A 137 -1.17 -15.12 -14.79
N GLU A 138 -0.69 -14.85 -16.00
CA GLU A 138 -0.90 -15.73 -17.15
C GLU A 138 -0.22 -17.07 -16.87
N HIS A 139 -0.95 -18.15 -17.18
CA HIS A 139 -0.43 -19.50 -17.07
C HIS A 139 0.37 -19.87 -18.30
#